data_170eddd94da4011ae13d62754f21cb78
#
_entry.id   170eddd94da4011ae13d62754f21cb78
#
_cell.length_a   1.000
_cell.length_b   1.000
_cell.length_c   1.000
_cell.angle_alpha   90.00
_cell.angle_beta   90.00
_cell.angle_gamma   90.00
#
_symmetry.space_group_name_H-M   'P 1'
#
loop_
_entity.id
_entity.type
_entity.pdbx_description
1 polymer ?
#
loop_
_entity_poly.entity_id
_entity_poly.type
_entity_poly.pdbx_seq_one_letter_code
_entity_poly.pdbx_strand_id
1 'polypeptide(L)'
;MNKIVIAALLSTTLLSGCQVVSVKNQALKVSIANERDSILSRKKLSEASLNVLSMTGREANICAEKPEECVSALKQIPQIQDEQLLSTASELYLAKAIELANSSSCKISILNSKRSEEQQKIHQANYEQCLDQQLHMLDQSIRYSYAYMFKTKRAPQDRLFDNRQVQIRDFYNQAIAKLVSSYALRYKHDELQQQIRVGNSIYDIDFEYYPQLKQQKIQQLMSTYNLNFSGLRSVTRRDGFGSEFLVVLPENPNDDLSKSKYIIDPLKYDYPAGKNPNIHQARYLAATITAEPHSANSIEDILNRPHFKLKAYDPYKYESAQIAQKNYPLAANFSAPYGLWLAQNNLGKSAYLSLIDREERLSMPHLYLLEPYNPNKKVIVLIHGLASSPEAWIRLTNDIMGDPVLRENFQVWQVF
;
A
#
# COMPACT_ATOMS: atom_id res chain seq x y z
N MET A 1 -53.32 -13.59 -11.91
CA MET A 1 -52.15 -13.98 -11.10
C MET A 1 -50.82 -13.66 -11.83
N ASN A 2 -50.56 -12.54 -12.40
CA ASN A 2 -49.23 -12.36 -13.06
C ASN A 2 -48.71 -10.91 -13.10
N LYS A 3 -49.51 -9.90 -12.74
CA LYS A 3 -48.98 -8.51 -12.73
C LYS A 3 -48.30 -8.13 -11.41
N ILE A 4 -48.71 -8.72 -10.29
CA ILE A 4 -48.11 -8.47 -8.98
C ILE A 4 -46.75 -9.20 -8.85
N VAL A 5 -46.62 -10.40 -9.41
CA VAL A 5 -45.37 -11.17 -9.39
C VAL A 5 -44.29 -10.51 -10.25
N ILE A 6 -44.65 -9.93 -11.40
CA ILE A 6 -43.73 -9.22 -12.29
C ILE A 6 -43.29 -7.89 -11.63
N ALA A 7 -44.17 -7.18 -10.96
CA ALA A 7 -43.81 -5.98 -10.22
C ALA A 7 -42.87 -6.27 -9.02
N ALA A 8 -43.09 -7.41 -8.32
CA ALA A 8 -42.20 -7.84 -7.23
C ALA A 8 -40.84 -8.31 -7.75
N LEU A 9 -40.75 -8.96 -8.90
CA LEU A 9 -39.47 -9.35 -9.51
C LEU A 9 -38.70 -8.16 -10.11
N LEU A 10 -39.38 -7.15 -10.64
CA LEU A 10 -38.71 -5.92 -11.08
C LEU A 10 -38.24 -5.05 -9.89
N SER A 11 -38.93 -5.09 -8.74
CA SER A 11 -38.51 -4.32 -7.56
C SER A 11 -37.30 -4.94 -6.85
N THR A 12 -37.08 -6.25 -6.94
CA THR A 12 -35.90 -6.90 -6.35
C THR A 12 -34.61 -6.69 -7.15
N THR A 13 -34.69 -6.41 -8.44
CA THR A 13 -33.50 -6.09 -9.28
C THR A 13 -33.05 -4.63 -9.12
N LEU A 14 -33.91 -3.73 -8.64
CA LEU A 14 -33.57 -2.33 -8.38
C LEU A 14 -32.93 -2.12 -7.00
N LEU A 15 -32.94 -3.13 -6.11
CA LEU A 15 -32.39 -3.06 -4.75
C LEU A 15 -30.93 -3.46 -4.65
N SER A 16 -30.29 -3.93 -5.71
CA SER A 16 -28.84 -4.00 -5.78
C SER A 16 -28.30 -2.56 -5.95
N GLY A 17 -28.32 -1.79 -4.87
CA GLY A 17 -27.62 -0.53 -4.79
C GLY A 17 -26.18 -0.78 -5.29
N CYS A 18 -25.88 -0.35 -6.49
CA CYS A 18 -24.59 -0.57 -7.11
C CYS A 18 -23.55 0.09 -6.23
N GLN A 19 -22.74 -0.71 -5.56
CA GLN A 19 -21.48 -0.22 -5.04
C GLN A 19 -20.68 0.30 -6.23
N VAL A 20 -20.63 1.62 -6.40
CA VAL A 20 -20.04 2.25 -7.59
C VAL A 20 -18.54 2.01 -7.62
N VAL A 21 -17.89 1.99 -6.45
CA VAL A 21 -16.49 1.64 -6.30
C VAL A 21 -16.34 0.46 -5.36
N SER A 22 -15.64 -0.56 -5.80
CA SER A 22 -15.23 -1.70 -4.98
C SER A 22 -13.73 -1.87 -5.00
N VAL A 23 -13.17 -2.36 -3.90
CA VAL A 23 -11.77 -2.72 -3.79
C VAL A 23 -11.66 -4.23 -3.57
N LYS A 24 -10.77 -4.85 -4.34
CA LYS A 24 -10.39 -6.25 -4.14
C LYS A 24 -8.92 -6.30 -3.80
N ASN A 25 -8.60 -7.06 -2.75
CA ASN A 25 -7.23 -7.40 -2.45
C ASN A 25 -6.79 -8.52 -3.40
N GLN A 26 -5.86 -8.23 -4.29
CA GLN A 26 -5.35 -9.21 -5.25
C GLN A 26 -4.01 -9.77 -4.77
N ALA A 27 -3.75 -11.02 -5.12
CA ALA A 27 -2.42 -11.55 -4.95
C ALA A 27 -1.43 -10.73 -5.79
N LEU A 28 -0.27 -10.40 -5.21
CA LEU A 28 0.79 -9.63 -5.84
C LEU A 28 1.10 -10.08 -7.28
N LYS A 29 1.03 -11.37 -7.52
CA LYS A 29 1.23 -12.00 -8.83
C LYS A 29 0.33 -11.43 -9.93
N VAL A 30 -0.95 -11.15 -9.63
CA VAL A 30 -1.91 -10.62 -10.61
C VAL A 30 -1.72 -9.14 -10.86
N SER A 31 -1.41 -8.38 -9.79
CA SER A 31 -1.19 -6.94 -9.86
C SER A 31 -0.01 -6.57 -10.77
N ILE A 32 1.09 -7.32 -10.68
CA ILE A 32 2.30 -7.03 -11.46
C ILE A 32 2.22 -7.59 -12.89
N ALA A 33 1.50 -8.71 -13.09
CA ALA A 33 1.28 -9.26 -14.44
C ALA A 33 0.64 -8.27 -15.39
N ASN A 34 -0.18 -7.36 -14.86
CA ASN A 34 -0.87 -6.36 -15.65
C ASN A 34 0.03 -5.16 -16.01
N GLU A 35 1.17 -4.99 -15.32
CA GLU A 35 2.04 -3.84 -15.51
C GLU A 35 3.33 -4.17 -16.28
N ARG A 36 3.95 -5.34 -16.04
CA ARG A 36 5.22 -5.73 -16.71
C ARG A 36 5.48 -7.23 -16.61
N ASP A 37 6.12 -7.77 -17.63
CA ASP A 37 6.62 -9.16 -17.67
C ASP A 37 7.79 -9.32 -16.68
N SER A 38 7.49 -9.64 -15.43
CA SER A 38 8.48 -9.82 -14.37
C SER A 38 8.32 -11.16 -13.67
N ILE A 39 9.34 -11.56 -12.91
CA ILE A 39 9.35 -12.76 -12.08
C ILE A 39 8.12 -12.87 -11.18
N LEU A 40 7.62 -11.74 -10.73
CA LEU A 40 6.49 -11.64 -9.82
C LEU A 40 5.18 -12.11 -10.48
N SER A 41 5.11 -12.08 -11.82
CA SER A 41 3.93 -12.50 -12.59
C SER A 41 3.98 -13.97 -13.00
N ARG A 42 5.15 -14.51 -13.28
CA ARG A 42 5.30 -15.84 -13.92
C ARG A 42 5.84 -16.95 -13.01
N LYS A 43 6.22 -16.67 -11.75
CA LYS A 43 6.96 -17.59 -10.86
C LYS A 43 8.30 -18.09 -11.45
N LYS A 44 8.86 -17.38 -12.40
CA LYS A 44 10.13 -17.70 -13.04
C LYS A 44 11.08 -16.53 -12.90
N LEU A 45 12.36 -16.81 -12.70
CA LEU A 45 13.40 -15.79 -12.72
C LEU A 45 13.41 -15.08 -14.06
N SER A 46 13.77 -13.80 -14.05
CA SER A 46 13.92 -13.03 -15.28
C SER A 46 15.01 -13.60 -16.16
N GLU A 47 14.93 -13.34 -17.47
CA GLU A 47 15.94 -13.78 -18.44
C GLU A 47 17.34 -13.30 -18.05
N ALA A 48 17.46 -12.07 -17.54
CA ALA A 48 18.74 -11.52 -17.07
C ALA A 48 19.36 -12.37 -15.95
N SER A 49 18.58 -12.80 -14.96
CA SER A 49 19.08 -13.69 -13.90
C SER A 49 19.34 -15.11 -14.40
N LEU A 50 18.48 -15.64 -15.27
CA LEU A 50 18.70 -16.96 -15.89
C LEU A 50 20.00 -17.00 -16.68
N ASN A 51 20.33 -15.95 -17.42
CA ASN A 51 21.58 -15.86 -18.16
C ASN A 51 22.79 -15.87 -17.21
N VAL A 52 22.77 -15.11 -16.11
CA VAL A 52 23.86 -15.12 -15.12
C VAL A 52 24.03 -16.51 -14.52
N LEU A 53 22.93 -17.17 -14.12
CA LEU A 53 22.98 -18.53 -13.55
C LEU A 53 23.50 -19.55 -14.56
N SER A 54 23.03 -19.48 -15.81
CA SER A 54 23.49 -20.38 -16.89
C SER A 54 24.97 -20.20 -17.19
N MET A 55 25.45 -18.94 -17.32
CA MET A 55 26.87 -18.65 -17.54
C MET A 55 27.78 -19.17 -16.42
N THR A 56 27.24 -19.32 -15.22
CA THR A 56 27.96 -19.79 -14.03
C THR A 56 27.73 -21.29 -13.74
N GLY A 57 27.02 -22.00 -14.62
CA GLY A 57 26.70 -23.41 -14.46
C GLY A 57 25.78 -23.72 -13.27
N ARG A 58 24.93 -22.75 -12.87
CA ARG A 58 24.00 -22.90 -11.75
C ARG A 58 22.59 -23.19 -12.22
N GLU A 59 21.95 -24.14 -11.57
CA GLU A 59 20.56 -24.47 -11.85
C GLU A 59 19.60 -23.45 -11.20
N ALA A 60 18.74 -22.85 -12.02
CA ALA A 60 17.83 -21.78 -11.59
C ALA A 60 16.87 -22.20 -10.46
N ASN A 61 16.36 -23.43 -10.52
CA ASN A 61 15.43 -23.94 -9.50
C ASN A 61 16.12 -24.13 -8.15
N ILE A 62 17.35 -24.67 -8.13
CA ILE A 62 18.14 -24.84 -6.92
C ILE A 62 18.49 -23.49 -6.32
N CYS A 63 18.90 -22.53 -7.15
CA CYS A 63 19.20 -21.16 -6.70
C CYS A 63 17.98 -20.42 -6.14
N ALA A 64 16.81 -20.64 -6.71
CA ALA A 64 15.56 -20.05 -6.18
C ALA A 64 15.14 -20.70 -4.85
N GLU A 65 15.40 -22.00 -4.68
CA GLU A 65 15.12 -22.70 -3.43
C GLU A 65 16.08 -22.33 -2.31
N LYS A 66 17.38 -22.19 -2.64
CA LYS A 66 18.48 -21.93 -1.70
C LYS A 66 19.28 -20.68 -2.12
N PRO A 67 18.70 -19.47 -2.03
CA PRO A 67 19.35 -18.26 -2.54
C PRO A 67 20.66 -17.93 -1.83
N GLU A 68 20.79 -18.20 -0.53
CA GLU A 68 22.00 -17.91 0.25
C GLU A 68 23.21 -18.70 -0.24
N GLU A 69 23.05 -20.02 -0.44
CA GLU A 69 24.10 -20.89 -0.96
C GLU A 69 24.49 -20.47 -2.38
N CYS A 70 23.48 -20.16 -3.22
CA CYS A 70 23.71 -19.75 -4.59
C CYS A 70 24.45 -18.41 -4.67
N VAL A 71 24.00 -17.39 -3.95
CA VAL A 71 24.62 -16.06 -3.93
C VAL A 71 26.05 -16.12 -3.36
N SER A 72 26.27 -16.91 -2.29
CA SER A 72 27.61 -17.13 -1.77
C SER A 72 28.57 -17.73 -2.81
N ALA A 73 28.09 -18.70 -3.59
CA ALA A 73 28.87 -19.28 -4.67
C ALA A 73 29.09 -18.32 -5.85
N LEU A 74 28.10 -17.49 -6.21
CA LEU A 74 28.24 -16.46 -7.22
C LEU A 74 29.31 -15.39 -6.86
N LYS A 75 29.40 -15.00 -5.59
CA LYS A 75 30.42 -14.07 -5.10
C LYS A 75 31.86 -14.53 -5.29
N GLN A 76 32.07 -15.82 -5.41
CA GLN A 76 33.40 -16.42 -5.58
C GLN A 76 33.85 -16.48 -7.04
N ILE A 77 33.01 -16.10 -8.00
CA ILE A 77 33.33 -16.16 -9.43
C ILE A 77 33.88 -14.80 -9.87
N PRO A 78 35.18 -14.69 -10.19
CA PRO A 78 35.83 -13.40 -10.46
C PRO A 78 35.32 -12.65 -11.69
N GLN A 79 34.66 -13.36 -12.62
CA GLN A 79 34.20 -12.79 -13.90
C GLN A 79 32.79 -12.16 -13.79
N ILE A 80 32.07 -12.36 -12.67
CA ILE A 80 30.77 -11.76 -12.49
C ILE A 80 30.93 -10.28 -12.12
N GLN A 81 30.27 -9.43 -12.88
CA GLN A 81 30.22 -8.00 -12.57
C GLN A 81 29.28 -7.73 -11.40
N ASP A 82 29.56 -6.68 -10.60
CA ASP A 82 28.73 -6.28 -9.47
C ASP A 82 27.26 -6.13 -9.85
N GLU A 83 26.96 -5.50 -11.00
CA GLU A 83 25.57 -5.32 -11.45
C GLU A 83 24.86 -6.67 -11.71
N GLN A 84 25.56 -7.64 -12.26
CA GLN A 84 25.02 -8.98 -12.50
C GLN A 84 24.77 -9.72 -11.19
N LEU A 85 25.74 -9.70 -10.28
CA LEU A 85 25.63 -10.34 -8.97
C LEU A 85 24.50 -9.73 -8.15
N LEU A 86 24.51 -8.40 -7.98
CA LEU A 86 23.56 -7.70 -7.13
C LEU A 86 22.14 -7.80 -7.63
N SER A 87 21.92 -7.65 -8.94
CA SER A 87 20.59 -7.76 -9.52
C SER A 87 20.03 -9.18 -9.47
N THR A 88 20.87 -10.20 -9.71
CA THR A 88 20.45 -11.60 -9.63
C THR A 88 20.15 -12.00 -8.18
N ALA A 89 21.00 -11.59 -7.23
CA ALA A 89 20.79 -11.87 -5.82
C ALA A 89 19.49 -11.23 -5.30
N SER A 90 19.23 -9.96 -5.63
CA SER A 90 17.98 -9.29 -5.22
C SER A 90 16.74 -10.04 -5.70
N GLU A 91 16.76 -10.57 -6.90
CA GLU A 91 15.66 -11.33 -7.48
C GLU A 91 15.48 -12.70 -6.83
N LEU A 92 16.58 -13.43 -6.59
CA LEU A 92 16.53 -14.75 -5.92
C LEU A 92 15.95 -14.63 -4.52
N TYR A 93 16.39 -13.67 -3.73
CA TYR A 93 15.86 -13.44 -2.39
C TYR A 93 14.39 -13.04 -2.40
N LEU A 94 13.97 -12.14 -3.31
CA LEU A 94 12.56 -11.77 -3.44
C LEU A 94 11.70 -12.96 -3.87
N ALA A 95 12.18 -13.77 -4.81
CA ALA A 95 11.48 -14.98 -5.27
C ALA A 95 11.23 -15.95 -4.11
N LYS A 96 12.25 -16.19 -3.27
CA LYS A 96 12.13 -17.05 -2.08
C LYS A 96 11.16 -16.47 -1.06
N ALA A 97 11.23 -15.15 -0.82
CA ALA A 97 10.28 -14.50 0.09
C ALA A 97 8.82 -14.65 -0.38
N ILE A 98 8.57 -14.57 -1.68
CA ILE A 98 7.24 -14.76 -2.27
C ILE A 98 6.81 -16.24 -2.18
N GLU A 99 7.70 -17.18 -2.41
CA GLU A 99 7.43 -18.59 -2.25
C GLU A 99 7.01 -18.91 -0.81
N LEU A 100 7.79 -18.45 0.18
CA LEU A 100 7.49 -18.60 1.61
C LEU A 100 6.12 -18.00 1.97
N ALA A 101 5.81 -16.80 1.51
CA ALA A 101 4.51 -16.15 1.75
C ALA A 101 3.31 -16.96 1.22
N ASN A 102 3.52 -17.80 0.19
CA ASN A 102 2.50 -18.66 -0.37
C ASN A 102 2.44 -20.04 0.27
N SER A 103 3.44 -20.40 1.08
CA SER A 103 3.48 -21.69 1.79
C SER A 103 2.38 -21.78 2.85
N SER A 104 1.98 -23.00 3.20
CA SER A 104 0.99 -23.23 4.25
C SER A 104 1.49 -22.84 5.64
N SER A 105 2.79 -22.93 5.86
CA SER A 105 3.45 -22.60 7.14
C SER A 105 3.47 -21.10 7.42
N CYS A 106 3.56 -20.25 6.38
CA CYS A 106 3.50 -18.78 6.49
C CYS A 106 2.09 -18.21 6.43
N LYS A 107 1.04 -19.02 6.42
CA LYS A 107 -0.34 -18.54 6.48
C LYS A 107 -0.88 -18.65 7.89
N ILE A 108 -1.44 -17.55 8.41
CA ILE A 108 -2.28 -17.61 9.60
C ILE A 108 -3.51 -18.44 9.21
N SER A 109 -3.53 -19.74 9.51
CA SER A 109 -4.78 -20.47 9.41
C SER A 109 -5.68 -19.92 10.50
N ILE A 110 -6.89 -19.45 10.12
CA ILE A 110 -7.97 -19.22 11.08
C ILE A 110 -8.08 -20.50 11.87
N LEU A 111 -7.66 -20.45 13.15
CA LEU A 111 -7.55 -21.59 14.03
C LEU A 111 -8.92 -22.27 14.08
N ASN A 112 -9.03 -23.41 13.43
CA ASN A 112 -10.19 -24.26 13.64
C ASN A 112 -10.27 -24.56 15.14
N SER A 113 -11.35 -24.18 15.78
CA SER A 113 -11.67 -24.40 17.21
C SER A 113 -11.59 -25.88 17.65
N LYS A 114 -11.26 -26.81 16.73
CA LYS A 114 -11.14 -28.25 16.92
C LYS A 114 -9.69 -28.74 17.16
N ARG A 115 -8.68 -27.88 17.15
CA ARG A 115 -7.29 -28.29 17.42
C ARG A 115 -6.96 -28.22 18.91
N SER A 116 -6.18 -29.19 19.41
CA SER A 116 -5.67 -29.14 20.78
C SER A 116 -4.76 -27.91 20.98
N GLU A 117 -4.61 -27.45 22.23
CA GLU A 117 -3.72 -26.33 22.57
C GLU A 117 -2.28 -26.58 22.13
N GLU A 118 -1.82 -27.80 22.22
CA GLU A 118 -0.47 -28.19 21.80
C GLU A 118 -0.28 -28.07 20.28
N GLN A 119 -1.27 -28.51 19.50
CA GLN A 119 -1.26 -28.35 18.05
C GLN A 119 -1.33 -26.86 17.63
N GLN A 120 -2.02 -26.03 18.40
CA GLN A 120 -2.05 -24.59 18.18
C GLN A 120 -0.68 -23.95 18.44
N LYS A 121 0.01 -24.33 19.51
CA LYS A 121 1.36 -23.84 19.84
C LYS A 121 2.38 -24.25 18.77
N ILE A 122 2.35 -25.49 18.31
CA ILE A 122 3.23 -25.96 17.23
C ILE A 122 2.97 -25.18 15.93
N HIS A 123 1.71 -24.96 15.59
CA HIS A 123 1.36 -24.21 14.39
C HIS A 123 1.80 -22.76 14.46
N GLN A 124 1.63 -22.12 15.63
CA GLN A 124 2.10 -20.75 15.87
C GLN A 124 3.63 -20.65 15.77
N ALA A 125 4.36 -21.60 16.35
CA ALA A 125 5.83 -21.63 16.26
C ALA A 125 6.31 -21.79 14.81
N ASN A 126 5.69 -22.68 14.02
CA ASN A 126 6.00 -22.86 12.61
C ASN A 126 5.69 -21.58 11.78
N TYR A 127 4.59 -20.90 12.09
CA TYR A 127 4.24 -19.64 11.47
C TYR A 127 5.28 -18.54 11.76
N GLU A 128 5.67 -18.41 13.03
CA GLU A 128 6.69 -17.43 13.45
C GLU A 128 8.03 -17.68 12.76
N GLN A 129 8.48 -18.94 12.74
CA GLN A 129 9.72 -19.32 12.07
C GLN A 129 9.67 -19.04 10.56
N CYS A 130 8.56 -19.39 9.91
CA CYS A 130 8.39 -19.13 8.48
C CYS A 130 8.38 -17.62 8.18
N LEU A 131 7.73 -16.82 9.03
CA LEU A 131 7.69 -15.37 8.90
C LEU A 131 9.09 -14.76 9.09
N ASP A 132 9.86 -15.23 10.06
CA ASP A 132 11.23 -14.76 10.27
C ASP A 132 12.12 -15.05 9.05
N GLN A 133 11.99 -16.24 8.45
CA GLN A 133 12.69 -16.58 7.21
C GLN A 133 12.24 -15.66 6.05
N GLN A 134 10.94 -15.44 5.90
CA GLN A 134 10.42 -14.54 4.88
C GLN A 134 10.95 -13.12 5.03
N LEU A 135 10.92 -12.57 6.26
CA LEU A 135 11.41 -11.23 6.56
C LEU A 135 12.92 -11.12 6.26
N HIS A 136 13.69 -12.15 6.60
CA HIS A 136 15.11 -12.20 6.27
C HIS A 136 15.37 -12.17 4.75
N MET A 137 14.62 -12.95 3.96
CA MET A 137 14.74 -12.91 2.50
C MET A 137 14.38 -11.53 1.93
N LEU A 138 13.38 -10.86 2.49
CA LEU A 138 13.00 -9.49 2.09
C LEU A 138 14.09 -8.47 2.45
N ASP A 139 14.68 -8.56 3.64
CA ASP A 139 15.82 -7.73 4.05
C ASP A 139 16.99 -7.88 3.05
N GLN A 140 17.36 -9.10 2.71
CA GLN A 140 18.40 -9.33 1.72
C GLN A 140 18.05 -8.74 0.35
N SER A 141 16.82 -8.96 -0.13
CA SER A 141 16.37 -8.38 -1.41
C SER A 141 16.47 -6.85 -1.42
N ILE A 142 16.09 -6.18 -0.34
CA ILE A 142 16.21 -4.71 -0.19
C ILE A 142 17.69 -4.29 -0.28
N ARG A 143 18.58 -4.96 0.42
CA ARG A 143 20.02 -4.65 0.46
C ARG A 143 20.65 -4.77 -0.91
N TYR A 144 20.44 -5.90 -1.59
CA TYR A 144 21.00 -6.15 -2.90
C TYR A 144 20.41 -5.22 -3.97
N SER A 145 19.11 -4.92 -3.91
CA SER A 145 18.48 -3.94 -4.80
C SER A 145 19.04 -2.53 -4.58
N TYR A 146 19.18 -2.12 -3.32
CA TYR A 146 19.74 -0.81 -2.97
C TYR A 146 21.18 -0.68 -3.44
N ALA A 147 22.01 -1.71 -3.18
CA ALA A 147 23.41 -1.73 -3.62
C ALA A 147 23.53 -1.66 -5.16
N TYR A 148 22.70 -2.42 -5.88
CA TYR A 148 22.64 -2.35 -7.34
C TYR A 148 22.32 -0.94 -7.85
N MET A 149 21.29 -0.32 -7.27
CA MET A 149 20.84 0.98 -7.76
C MET A 149 21.83 2.11 -7.45
N PHE A 150 22.38 2.13 -6.23
CA PHE A 150 23.02 3.33 -5.71
C PHE A 150 24.54 3.19 -5.45
N LYS A 151 25.14 2.00 -5.62
CA LYS A 151 26.57 1.77 -5.34
C LYS A 151 27.35 1.07 -6.46
N THR A 152 26.70 0.71 -7.55
CA THR A 152 27.41 0.28 -8.76
C THR A 152 27.97 1.47 -9.52
N LYS A 153 28.85 1.21 -10.50
CA LYS A 153 29.52 2.27 -11.27
C LYS A 153 28.54 3.16 -12.04
N ARG A 154 27.46 2.58 -12.56
CA ARG A 154 26.40 3.34 -13.26
C ARG A 154 25.34 3.79 -12.28
N ALA A 155 25.01 5.09 -12.29
CA ALA A 155 23.90 5.62 -11.51
C ALA A 155 22.54 5.24 -12.15
N PRO A 156 21.42 5.28 -11.40
CA PRO A 156 20.09 5.04 -11.97
C PRO A 156 19.74 5.90 -13.17
N GLN A 157 20.20 7.15 -13.21
CA GLN A 157 20.00 8.07 -14.34
C GLN A 157 20.68 7.58 -15.63
N ASP A 158 21.84 6.90 -15.51
CA ASP A 158 22.59 6.36 -16.65
C ASP A 158 21.94 5.08 -17.22
N ARG A 159 20.92 4.56 -16.52
CA ARG A 159 20.20 3.32 -16.84
C ARG A 159 18.70 3.53 -17.04
N LEU A 160 18.25 4.76 -17.35
CA LEU A 160 16.82 5.08 -17.49
C LEU A 160 16.07 4.20 -18.49
N PHE A 161 16.76 3.77 -19.57
CA PHE A 161 16.19 2.90 -20.60
C PHE A 161 16.55 1.42 -20.43
N ASP A 162 17.21 1.08 -19.31
CA ASP A 162 17.57 -0.30 -19.00
C ASP A 162 16.40 -1.01 -18.29
N ASN A 163 15.80 -1.98 -18.95
CA ASN A 163 14.71 -2.79 -18.36
C ASN A 163 15.11 -3.42 -17.04
N ARG A 164 16.40 -3.78 -16.88
CA ARG A 164 16.88 -4.36 -15.62
C ARG A 164 16.81 -3.38 -14.47
N GLN A 165 17.19 -2.12 -14.72
CA GLN A 165 17.07 -1.04 -13.73
C GLN A 165 15.63 -0.91 -13.20
N VAL A 166 14.67 -0.94 -14.10
CA VAL A 166 13.25 -0.83 -13.76
C VAL A 166 12.81 -2.03 -12.94
N GLN A 167 13.18 -3.25 -13.35
CA GLN A 167 12.87 -4.47 -12.60
C GLN A 167 13.44 -4.42 -11.17
N ILE A 168 14.71 -4.01 -11.01
CA ILE A 168 15.33 -3.95 -9.68
C ILE A 168 14.70 -2.88 -8.80
N ARG A 169 14.31 -1.73 -9.36
CA ARG A 169 13.53 -0.73 -8.64
C ARG A 169 12.18 -1.32 -8.15
N ASP A 170 11.51 -2.05 -9.02
CA ASP A 170 10.24 -2.69 -8.68
C ASP A 170 10.46 -3.77 -7.59
N PHE A 171 11.55 -4.55 -7.65
CA PHE A 171 11.89 -5.53 -6.61
C PHE A 171 12.15 -4.85 -5.25
N TYR A 172 12.90 -3.76 -5.25
CA TYR A 172 13.13 -2.95 -4.04
C TYR A 172 11.83 -2.44 -3.45
N ASN A 173 10.96 -1.83 -4.26
CA ASN A 173 9.67 -1.32 -3.82
C ASN A 173 8.78 -2.45 -3.26
N GLN A 174 8.74 -3.60 -3.94
CA GLN A 174 7.97 -4.77 -3.51
C GLN A 174 8.50 -5.42 -2.24
N ALA A 175 9.82 -5.51 -2.10
CA ALA A 175 10.43 -6.06 -0.90
C ALA A 175 10.10 -5.21 0.34
N ILE A 176 10.16 -3.88 0.23
CA ILE A 176 9.73 -2.95 1.28
C ILE A 176 8.25 -3.13 1.59
N ALA A 177 7.38 -3.17 0.56
CA ALA A 177 5.95 -3.36 0.73
C ALA A 177 5.64 -4.60 1.56
N LYS A 178 6.25 -5.73 1.20
CA LYS A 178 6.04 -7.00 1.89
C LYS A 178 6.64 -7.01 3.30
N LEU A 179 7.85 -6.49 3.47
CA LEU A 179 8.51 -6.43 4.78
C LEU A 179 7.64 -5.65 5.79
N VAL A 180 7.24 -4.43 5.42
CA VAL A 180 6.43 -3.57 6.29
C VAL A 180 5.04 -4.18 6.54
N SER A 181 4.37 -4.70 5.50
CA SER A 181 3.05 -5.31 5.65
C SER A 181 3.08 -6.59 6.49
N SER A 182 4.05 -7.48 6.28
CA SER A 182 4.17 -8.74 7.04
C SER A 182 4.50 -8.47 8.50
N TYR A 183 5.37 -7.48 8.76
CA TYR A 183 5.70 -7.08 10.12
C TYR A 183 4.49 -6.45 10.84
N ALA A 184 3.74 -5.57 10.18
CA ALA A 184 2.53 -4.96 10.73
C ALA A 184 1.44 -6.00 11.07
N LEU A 185 1.29 -7.06 10.25
CA LEU A 185 0.36 -8.15 10.54
C LEU A 185 0.76 -8.96 11.79
N ARG A 186 2.06 -9.13 12.04
CA ARG A 186 2.57 -9.86 13.21
C ARG A 186 2.21 -9.17 14.52
N TYR A 187 2.34 -7.87 14.58
CA TYR A 187 2.25 -7.09 15.81
C TYR A 187 0.88 -6.45 16.06
N LYS A 188 -0.15 -6.84 15.28
CA LYS A 188 -1.56 -6.42 15.46
C LYS A 188 -1.71 -4.99 15.98
N HIS A 189 -1.25 -4.02 15.19
CA HIS A 189 -1.68 -2.61 15.21
C HIS A 189 -1.63 -1.80 16.52
N ASP A 190 -1.14 -2.31 17.63
CA ASP A 190 -1.31 -1.59 18.88
C ASP A 190 -0.40 -0.38 19.04
N GLU A 191 0.77 -0.38 18.40
CA GLU A 191 1.62 0.82 18.27
C GLU A 191 2.48 0.68 17.02
N LEU A 192 2.65 1.75 16.26
CA LEU A 192 3.76 1.86 15.32
C LEU A 192 5.04 1.76 16.13
N GLN A 193 5.60 0.58 16.18
CA GLN A 193 6.91 0.41 16.78
C GLN A 193 7.87 1.32 16.02
N GLN A 194 8.68 2.08 16.73
CA GLN A 194 9.67 2.96 16.13
C GLN A 194 10.75 2.18 15.37
N GLN A 195 10.76 0.85 15.50
CA GLN A 195 11.75 -0.04 14.91
C GLN A 195 11.10 -1.34 14.41
N ILE A 196 11.54 -1.80 13.25
CA ILE A 196 11.30 -3.14 12.73
C ILE A 196 12.59 -3.96 12.91
N ARG A 197 12.49 -5.13 13.52
CA ARG A 197 13.64 -6.05 13.74
C ARG A 197 13.48 -7.30 12.88
N VAL A 198 14.52 -7.60 12.09
CA VAL A 198 14.58 -8.76 11.20
C VAL A 198 15.92 -9.46 11.43
N GLY A 199 15.94 -10.50 12.28
CA GLY A 199 17.18 -11.10 12.72
C GLY A 199 18.11 -10.06 13.37
N ASN A 200 19.29 -9.87 12.82
CA ASN A 200 20.26 -8.87 13.26
C ASN A 200 20.04 -7.49 12.64
N SER A 201 19.10 -7.35 11.70
CA SER A 201 18.82 -6.09 11.03
C SER A 201 17.80 -5.27 11.82
N ILE A 202 18.04 -3.96 11.92
CA ILE A 202 17.19 -3.00 12.59
C ILE A 202 16.82 -1.92 11.58
N TYR A 203 15.53 -1.70 11.41
CA TYR A 203 14.97 -0.63 10.59
C TYR A 203 14.34 0.40 11.51
N ASP A 204 14.96 1.57 11.64
CA ASP A 204 14.39 2.71 12.36
C ASP A 204 13.36 3.42 11.48
N ILE A 205 12.17 3.68 12.02
CA ILE A 205 11.11 4.37 11.26
C ILE A 205 11.26 5.88 11.46
N ASP A 206 11.45 6.59 10.35
CA ASP A 206 11.67 8.02 10.30
C ASP A 206 10.46 8.73 9.67
N PHE A 207 9.80 9.58 10.46
CA PHE A 207 8.64 10.37 10.07
C PHE A 207 8.97 11.84 9.79
N GLU A 208 10.23 12.21 9.57
CA GLU A 208 10.64 13.59 9.29
C GLU A 208 9.85 14.19 8.13
N TYR A 209 9.61 13.40 7.07
CA TYR A 209 8.88 13.83 5.87
C TYR A 209 7.37 13.54 5.92
N TYR A 210 6.89 12.99 7.03
CA TYR A 210 5.46 12.77 7.30
C TYR A 210 5.16 12.85 8.80
N PRO A 211 5.41 14.02 9.44
CA PRO A 211 5.32 14.15 10.90
C PRO A 211 3.91 13.90 11.45
N GLN A 212 2.86 14.10 10.63
CA GLN A 212 1.49 13.85 11.04
C GLN A 212 1.23 12.37 11.41
N LEU A 213 1.97 11.41 10.80
CA LEU A 213 1.81 9.99 11.13
C LEU A 213 2.48 9.58 12.44
N LYS A 214 3.47 10.34 12.91
CA LYS A 214 4.26 9.99 14.11
C LYS A 214 3.42 9.84 15.38
N GLN A 215 2.34 10.61 15.48
CA GLN A 215 1.49 10.66 16.67
C GLN A 215 0.13 9.98 16.47
N GLN A 216 -0.10 9.42 15.29
CA GLN A 216 -1.38 8.81 14.95
C GLN A 216 -1.38 7.32 15.25
N LYS A 217 -2.47 6.85 15.86
CA LYS A 217 -2.77 5.42 15.88
C LYS A 217 -3.14 4.99 14.46
N ILE A 218 -2.50 3.97 13.92
CA ILE A 218 -2.82 3.43 12.59
C ILE A 218 -3.75 2.25 12.76
N GLN A 219 -4.93 2.30 12.14
CA GLN A 219 -5.89 1.21 12.13
C GLN A 219 -5.52 0.14 11.11
N GLN A 220 -5.12 0.55 9.90
CA GLN A 220 -4.70 -0.34 8.83
C GLN A 220 -3.54 0.27 8.06
N LEU A 221 -2.62 -0.59 7.65
CA LEU A 221 -1.53 -0.24 6.73
C LEU A 221 -1.53 -1.26 5.58
N MET A 222 -1.77 -0.80 4.37
CA MET A 222 -1.91 -1.65 3.20
C MET A 222 -1.00 -1.18 2.08
N SER A 223 -0.29 -2.12 1.45
CA SER A 223 0.41 -1.82 0.21
C SER A 223 -0.59 -1.63 -0.92
N THR A 224 -0.46 -0.56 -1.70
CA THR A 224 -1.36 -0.29 -2.84
C THR A 224 -1.11 -1.23 -4.02
N TYR A 225 0.01 -1.93 -4.06
CA TYR A 225 0.31 -2.93 -5.09
C TYR A 225 -0.68 -4.11 -5.10
N ASN A 226 -1.32 -4.39 -3.97
CA ASN A 226 -2.30 -5.47 -3.83
C ASN A 226 -3.75 -5.00 -4.02
N LEU A 227 -3.97 -3.69 -4.23
CA LEU A 227 -5.30 -3.12 -4.33
C LEU A 227 -5.72 -2.98 -5.80
N ASN A 228 -6.86 -3.56 -6.14
CA ASN A 228 -7.52 -3.35 -7.41
C ASN A 228 -8.88 -2.68 -7.19
N PHE A 229 -9.05 -1.50 -7.78
CA PHE A 229 -10.26 -0.70 -7.68
C PHE A 229 -11.12 -0.90 -8.92
N SER A 230 -12.31 -1.49 -8.75
CA SER A 230 -13.35 -1.48 -9.76
C SER A 230 -14.22 -0.24 -9.56
N GLY A 231 -14.61 0.43 -10.65
CA GLY A 231 -15.42 1.65 -10.60
C GLY A 231 -14.63 2.96 -10.69
N LEU A 232 -13.34 2.96 -10.41
CA LEU A 232 -12.45 4.05 -10.82
C LEU A 232 -12.08 3.84 -12.30
N ARG A 233 -12.32 4.84 -13.14
CA ARG A 233 -12.00 4.76 -14.58
C ARG A 233 -10.48 4.76 -14.83
N SER A 234 -9.73 5.42 -13.97
CA SER A 234 -8.27 5.54 -14.03
C SER A 234 -7.70 5.43 -12.63
N VAL A 235 -6.47 4.95 -12.56
CA VAL A 235 -5.65 4.97 -11.34
C VAL A 235 -4.45 5.85 -11.64
N THR A 236 -4.35 6.97 -10.94
CA THR A 236 -3.25 7.92 -11.10
C THR A 236 -2.12 7.53 -10.17
N ARG A 237 -0.98 7.21 -10.77
CA ARG A 237 0.26 6.85 -10.06
C ARG A 237 1.42 7.69 -10.57
N ARG A 238 2.40 7.86 -9.71
CA ARG A 238 3.73 8.37 -10.06
C ARG A 238 4.73 7.24 -9.90
N ASP A 239 5.42 6.90 -10.99
CA ASP A 239 6.52 5.94 -10.98
C ASP A 239 7.71 6.51 -10.22
N GLY A 240 8.35 5.70 -9.38
CA GLY A 240 9.49 6.17 -8.61
C GLY A 240 10.03 5.15 -7.63
N PHE A 241 10.86 5.64 -6.73
CA PHE A 241 11.46 4.87 -5.65
C PHE A 241 10.56 4.89 -4.41
N GLY A 242 10.64 3.81 -3.66
CA GLY A 242 9.86 3.61 -2.46
C GLY A 242 8.56 2.84 -2.72
N SER A 243 8.03 2.29 -1.67
CA SER A 243 6.80 1.49 -1.69
C SER A 243 5.60 2.33 -1.37
N GLU A 244 4.56 2.19 -2.16
CA GLU A 244 3.29 2.90 -2.00
C GLU A 244 2.41 2.21 -0.96
N PHE A 245 1.99 2.96 0.04
CA PHE A 245 1.10 2.51 1.09
C PHE A 245 -0.15 3.37 1.20
N LEU A 246 -1.20 2.72 1.67
CA LEU A 246 -2.42 3.35 2.15
C LEU A 246 -2.49 3.18 3.66
N VAL A 247 -2.52 4.29 4.37
CA VAL A 247 -2.65 4.35 5.83
C VAL A 247 -4.09 4.70 6.15
N VAL A 248 -4.75 3.87 6.96
CA VAL A 248 -6.11 4.15 7.45
C VAL A 248 -6.03 4.51 8.93
N LEU A 249 -6.48 5.71 9.26
CA LEU A 249 -6.58 6.18 10.63
C LEU A 249 -7.87 5.64 11.29
N PRO A 250 -7.90 5.51 12.63
CA PRO A 250 -9.10 5.09 13.34
C PRO A 250 -10.28 6.01 13.08
N GLU A 251 -11.48 5.47 13.21
CA GLU A 251 -12.68 6.29 13.24
C GLU A 251 -12.69 7.19 14.46
N ASN A 252 -13.05 8.45 14.22
CA ASN A 252 -13.48 9.29 15.31
C ASN A 252 -14.83 8.71 15.79
N PRO A 253 -15.05 8.48 17.09
CA PRO A 253 -16.33 8.01 17.60
C PRO A 253 -17.54 8.88 17.19
N ASN A 254 -17.27 10.12 16.78
CA ASN A 254 -18.28 11.06 16.28
C ASN A 254 -18.55 10.93 14.76
N ASP A 255 -17.77 10.11 14.04
CA ASP A 255 -17.88 9.94 12.58
C ASP A 255 -18.89 8.83 12.19
N ASP A 256 -19.51 8.16 13.16
CA ASP A 256 -20.51 7.13 12.91
C ASP A 256 -21.82 7.76 12.44
N LEU A 257 -22.08 7.70 11.13
CA LEU A 257 -23.31 8.20 10.52
C LEU A 257 -24.58 7.59 11.11
N SER A 258 -24.48 6.36 11.67
CA SER A 258 -25.62 5.71 12.33
C SER A 258 -26.00 6.37 13.66
N LYS A 259 -25.08 7.13 14.24
CA LYS A 259 -25.26 7.91 15.49
C LYS A 259 -25.50 9.38 15.23
N SER A 260 -25.54 9.82 13.95
CA SER A 260 -25.82 11.21 13.63
C SER A 260 -27.20 11.57 14.20
N LYS A 261 -27.24 12.63 15.01
CA LYS A 261 -28.51 13.12 15.55
C LYS A 261 -29.35 13.66 14.39
N TYR A 262 -30.59 13.18 14.31
CA TYR A 262 -31.57 13.74 13.39
C TYR A 262 -32.02 15.10 13.91
N ILE A 263 -31.96 16.10 13.04
CA ILE A 263 -32.29 17.48 13.37
C ILE A 263 -33.39 17.94 12.45
N ILE A 264 -34.55 18.29 13.07
CA ILE A 264 -35.70 18.78 12.32
C ILE A 264 -35.45 20.20 11.79
N ASP A 265 -34.67 21.00 12.52
CA ASP A 265 -34.36 22.38 12.16
C ASP A 265 -32.84 22.64 12.33
N PRO A 266 -32.05 22.58 11.24
CA PRO A 266 -30.59 22.80 11.30
C PRO A 266 -30.18 24.17 11.85
N LEU A 267 -31.03 25.19 11.72
CA LEU A 267 -30.74 26.56 12.17
C LEU A 267 -30.85 26.70 13.69
N LYS A 268 -31.57 25.79 14.35
CA LYS A 268 -31.76 25.79 15.80
C LYS A 268 -30.79 24.86 16.55
N TYR A 269 -29.88 24.21 15.83
CA TYR A 269 -28.91 23.32 16.44
C TYR A 269 -27.72 24.06 17.01
N ASP A 270 -27.56 24.02 18.31
CA ASP A 270 -26.45 24.63 19.01
C ASP A 270 -25.31 23.58 19.11
N TYR A 271 -24.23 23.83 18.35
CA TYR A 271 -23.04 22.97 18.39
C TYR A 271 -22.23 23.24 19.65
N PRO A 272 -21.77 22.18 20.36
CA PRO A 272 -20.83 22.37 21.45
C PRO A 272 -19.63 23.18 20.97
N ALA A 273 -19.25 24.20 21.71
CA ALA A 273 -18.21 25.13 21.34
C ALA A 273 -16.93 24.40 20.90
N GLY A 274 -16.48 24.66 19.68
CA GLY A 274 -15.19 24.23 19.13
C GLY A 274 -15.18 22.85 18.43
N LYS A 275 -16.30 22.12 18.32
CA LYS A 275 -16.33 20.83 17.61
C LYS A 275 -17.60 20.70 16.77
N ASN A 276 -17.46 20.75 15.46
CA ASN A 276 -18.55 20.35 14.57
C ASN A 276 -18.44 18.85 14.27
N PRO A 277 -19.37 18.00 14.79
CA PRO A 277 -19.32 16.56 14.60
C PRO A 277 -19.56 16.13 13.15
N ASN A 278 -20.02 17.03 12.29
CA ASN A 278 -20.31 16.74 10.89
C ASN A 278 -19.15 17.07 9.95
N ILE A 279 -18.00 17.50 10.47
CA ILE A 279 -16.77 17.70 9.69
C ILE A 279 -15.84 16.51 9.94
N HIS A 280 -15.63 15.72 8.88
CA HIS A 280 -14.83 14.50 8.93
C HIS A 280 -13.45 14.73 8.35
N GLN A 281 -12.44 14.57 9.20
CA GLN A 281 -11.05 14.68 8.78
C GLN A 281 -10.65 13.51 7.88
N ALA A 282 -9.67 13.73 7.00
CA ALA A 282 -9.14 12.68 6.14
C ALA A 282 -8.55 11.51 6.96
N ARG A 283 -9.06 10.32 6.73
CA ARG A 283 -8.62 9.08 7.39
C ARG A 283 -7.79 8.17 6.49
N TYR A 284 -7.96 8.30 5.19
CA TYR A 284 -7.31 7.48 4.18
C TYR A 284 -6.15 8.27 3.58
N LEU A 285 -4.94 7.92 3.95
CA LEU A 285 -3.75 8.71 3.62
C LEU A 285 -2.81 7.90 2.73
N ALA A 286 -2.34 8.51 1.65
CA ALA A 286 -1.24 7.93 0.89
C ALA A 286 0.08 8.14 1.64
N ALA A 287 0.95 7.15 1.60
CA ALA A 287 2.32 7.27 2.09
C ALA A 287 3.28 6.53 1.16
N THR A 288 4.50 7.03 1.06
CA THR A 288 5.59 6.34 0.37
C THR A 288 6.70 6.05 1.35
N ILE A 289 7.17 4.80 1.39
CA ILE A 289 8.22 4.37 2.31
C ILE A 289 9.46 3.95 1.52
N THR A 290 10.60 4.56 1.80
CA THR A 290 11.92 4.13 1.30
C THR A 290 12.71 3.42 2.39
N ALA A 291 13.67 2.58 2.00
CA ALA A 291 14.59 1.91 2.91
C ALA A 291 16.04 2.28 2.54
N GLU A 292 16.76 2.90 3.46
CA GLU A 292 18.12 3.37 3.24
C GLU A 292 19.04 2.92 4.37
N PRO A 293 20.30 2.52 4.10
CA PRO A 293 21.26 2.28 5.16
C PRO A 293 21.59 3.59 5.90
N HIS A 294 21.80 3.54 7.20
CA HIS A 294 22.16 4.72 8.00
C HIS A 294 23.40 5.45 7.46
N SER A 295 24.39 4.68 7.04
CA SER A 295 25.58 5.17 6.33
C SER A 295 26.21 3.99 5.61
N ALA A 296 26.59 4.14 4.36
CA ALA A 296 27.26 3.09 3.62
C ALA A 296 28.20 3.70 2.58
N ASN A 297 29.46 3.32 2.64
CA ASN A 297 30.48 3.79 1.74
C ASN A 297 30.77 2.78 0.61
N SER A 298 30.48 1.51 0.84
CA SER A 298 30.72 0.41 -0.11
C SER A 298 29.50 -0.51 -0.24
N ILE A 299 29.53 -1.38 -1.25
CA ILE A 299 28.55 -2.47 -1.41
C ILE A 299 28.58 -3.38 -0.19
N GLU A 300 29.75 -3.74 0.30
CA GLU A 300 29.90 -4.62 1.46
C GLU A 300 29.30 -3.99 2.73
N ASP A 301 29.46 -2.70 2.92
CA ASP A 301 28.82 -1.97 4.02
C ASP A 301 27.30 -2.13 3.97
N ILE A 302 26.66 -2.01 2.80
CA ILE A 302 25.21 -2.14 2.66
C ILE A 302 24.76 -3.56 2.99
N LEU A 303 25.50 -4.55 2.51
CA LEU A 303 25.13 -5.95 2.68
C LEU A 303 25.26 -6.43 4.13
N ASN A 304 26.23 -5.87 4.89
CA ASN A 304 26.58 -6.34 6.24
C ASN A 304 26.11 -5.41 7.38
N ARG A 305 25.69 -4.17 7.08
CA ARG A 305 25.26 -3.24 8.13
C ARG A 305 23.92 -3.62 8.75
N PRO A 306 23.81 -3.62 10.11
CA PRO A 306 22.55 -3.97 10.75
C PRO A 306 21.52 -2.84 10.70
N HIS A 307 21.90 -1.56 10.56
CA HIS A 307 20.99 -0.42 10.70
C HIS A 307 20.57 0.19 9.36
N PHE A 308 19.27 0.22 9.16
CA PHE A 308 18.57 0.88 8.05
C PHE A 308 17.55 1.89 8.60
N LYS A 309 17.16 2.86 7.78
CA LYS A 309 16.03 3.76 8.01
C LYS A 309 14.90 3.45 7.03
N LEU A 310 13.69 3.36 7.55
CA LEU A 310 12.46 3.42 6.77
C LEU A 310 11.94 4.85 6.84
N LYS A 311 12.10 5.62 5.78
CA LYS A 311 11.63 7.01 5.73
C LYS A 311 10.23 7.05 5.14
N ALA A 312 9.28 7.59 5.89
CA ALA A 312 7.91 7.79 5.44
C ALA A 312 7.75 9.19 4.83
N TYR A 313 7.25 9.27 3.62
CA TYR A 313 7.00 10.51 2.88
C TYR A 313 5.51 10.73 2.66
N ASP A 314 5.06 11.98 2.79
CA ASP A 314 3.77 12.43 2.27
C ASP A 314 3.89 12.70 0.76
N PRO A 315 3.34 11.84 -0.12
CA PRO A 315 3.55 11.97 -1.56
C PRO A 315 2.81 13.18 -2.17
N TYR A 316 1.89 13.80 -1.42
CA TYR A 316 1.24 15.04 -1.81
C TYR A 316 2.14 16.28 -1.62
N LYS A 317 3.13 16.17 -0.72
CA LYS A 317 4.08 17.25 -0.43
C LYS A 317 5.45 17.03 -1.06
N TYR A 318 5.85 15.76 -1.19
CA TYR A 318 7.18 15.39 -1.67
C TYR A 318 7.07 14.60 -2.97
N GLU A 319 7.53 15.18 -4.06
CA GLU A 319 7.59 14.50 -5.36
C GLU A 319 8.85 13.65 -5.53
N SER A 320 9.91 14.03 -4.84
CA SER A 320 11.21 13.36 -4.87
C SER A 320 11.82 13.25 -3.48
N ALA A 321 12.76 12.32 -3.34
CA ALA A 321 13.56 12.15 -2.14
C ALA A 321 15.05 12.19 -2.49
N GLN A 322 15.86 12.68 -1.55
CA GLN A 322 17.30 12.59 -1.64
C GLN A 322 17.74 11.19 -1.17
N ILE A 323 18.18 10.35 -2.12
CA ILE A 323 18.71 9.01 -1.86
C ILE A 323 20.15 8.97 -2.37
N ALA A 324 21.08 8.48 -1.56
CA ALA A 324 22.50 8.45 -1.91
C ALA A 324 23.01 9.79 -2.48
N GLN A 325 22.62 10.92 -1.88
CA GLN A 325 23.00 12.30 -2.23
C GLN A 325 22.46 12.82 -3.58
N LYS A 326 21.53 12.13 -4.21
CA LYS A 326 20.86 12.55 -5.45
C LYS A 326 19.35 12.52 -5.28
N ASN A 327 18.64 13.40 -6.01
CA ASN A 327 17.19 13.44 -6.01
C ASN A 327 16.62 12.41 -6.98
N TYR A 328 15.67 11.60 -6.47
CA TYR A 328 14.94 10.60 -7.25
C TYR A 328 13.44 10.77 -7.05
N PRO A 329 12.63 10.55 -8.10
CA PRO A 329 11.18 10.61 -7.95
C PRO A 329 10.69 9.54 -6.97
N LEU A 330 9.72 9.91 -6.13
CA LEU A 330 9.02 8.99 -5.22
C LEU A 330 7.85 8.33 -5.93
N ALA A 331 7.70 7.02 -5.75
CA ALA A 331 6.49 6.32 -6.16
C ALA A 331 5.28 6.82 -5.35
N ALA A 332 4.11 6.93 -5.99
CA ALA A 332 2.88 7.33 -5.31
C ALA A 332 1.63 6.80 -6.01
N ASN A 333 0.60 6.50 -5.23
CA ASN A 333 -0.74 6.18 -5.73
C ASN A 333 -1.75 7.18 -5.17
N PHE A 334 -2.16 8.13 -6.00
CA PHE A 334 -3.04 9.22 -5.61
C PHE A 334 -4.53 8.82 -5.62
N SER A 335 -4.89 7.76 -6.34
CA SER A 335 -6.27 7.27 -6.41
C SER A 335 -6.65 6.31 -5.28
N ALA A 336 -5.67 5.63 -4.66
CA ALA A 336 -5.95 4.60 -3.66
C ALA A 336 -6.66 5.12 -2.40
N PRO A 337 -6.29 6.28 -1.81
CA PRO A 337 -6.99 6.81 -0.65
C PRO A 337 -8.48 7.05 -0.92
N TYR A 338 -8.77 7.73 -2.01
CA TYR A 338 -10.14 8.04 -2.40
C TYR A 338 -10.94 6.79 -2.78
N GLY A 339 -10.32 5.88 -3.55
CA GLY A 339 -10.96 4.61 -3.93
C GLY A 339 -11.33 3.74 -2.72
N LEU A 340 -10.47 3.65 -1.71
CA LEU A 340 -10.78 2.91 -0.49
C LEU A 340 -11.84 3.61 0.37
N TRP A 341 -11.78 4.94 0.47
CA TRP A 341 -12.80 5.72 1.16
C TRP A 341 -14.20 5.44 0.58
N LEU A 342 -14.35 5.50 -0.75
CA LEU A 342 -15.61 5.18 -1.44
C LEU A 342 -16.06 3.74 -1.19
N ALA A 343 -15.13 2.78 -1.29
CA ALA A 343 -15.44 1.36 -1.15
C ALA A 343 -15.90 0.98 0.28
N GLN A 344 -15.40 1.66 1.30
CA GLN A 344 -15.73 1.35 2.70
C GLN A 344 -16.96 2.11 3.23
N ASN A 345 -17.26 3.29 2.71
CA ASN A 345 -18.35 4.12 3.25
C ASN A 345 -19.74 3.84 2.62
N ASN A 346 -19.80 3.19 1.44
CA ASN A 346 -21.09 2.83 0.79
C ASN A 346 -22.12 3.96 0.72
N LEU A 347 -21.71 5.20 0.47
CA LEU A 347 -22.53 6.41 0.57
C LEU A 347 -23.73 6.39 -0.40
N GLY A 348 -23.58 5.77 -1.56
CA GLY A 348 -24.69 5.62 -2.53
C GLY A 348 -25.87 4.82 -1.99
N LYS A 349 -25.63 3.79 -1.16
CA LYS A 349 -26.71 3.05 -0.49
C LYS A 349 -27.45 3.92 0.52
N SER A 350 -26.72 4.72 1.30
CA SER A 350 -27.30 5.65 2.27
C SER A 350 -28.15 6.73 1.59
N ALA A 351 -27.69 7.27 0.45
CA ALA A 351 -28.44 8.23 -0.35
C ALA A 351 -29.76 7.65 -0.86
N TYR A 352 -29.75 6.40 -1.34
CA TYR A 352 -30.97 5.74 -1.79
C TYR A 352 -31.97 5.49 -0.66
N LEU A 353 -31.50 5.04 0.50
CA LEU A 353 -32.36 4.81 1.68
C LEU A 353 -32.99 6.11 2.16
N SER A 354 -32.29 7.24 2.12
CA SER A 354 -32.82 8.55 2.54
C SER A 354 -33.97 9.05 1.65
N LEU A 355 -34.09 8.54 0.41
CA LEU A 355 -35.20 8.84 -0.48
C LEU A 355 -36.48 8.09 -0.16
N ILE A 356 -36.35 6.86 0.35
CA ILE A 356 -37.49 5.98 0.63
C ILE A 356 -38.11 6.31 1.98
N ASP A 357 -37.27 6.72 2.93
CA ASP A 357 -37.67 6.95 4.34
C ASP A 357 -37.77 8.47 4.61
N ARG A 358 -38.68 9.13 3.91
CA ARG A 358 -38.78 10.59 3.81
C ARG A 358 -39.21 11.31 5.09
N GLU A 359 -39.89 10.62 6.02
CA GLU A 359 -40.55 11.31 7.13
C GLU A 359 -39.74 11.32 8.44
N GLU A 360 -38.76 10.46 8.64
CA GLU A 360 -38.10 10.34 9.94
C GLU A 360 -36.59 10.64 9.96
N ARG A 361 -35.91 10.85 8.79
CA ARG A 361 -34.45 10.89 8.77
C ARG A 361 -33.84 12.02 7.94
N LEU A 362 -34.09 13.25 8.36
CA LEU A 362 -33.21 14.36 7.91
C LEU A 362 -31.90 14.26 8.69
N SER A 363 -30.88 13.69 8.08
CA SER A 363 -29.53 13.74 8.62
C SER A 363 -28.93 15.14 8.37
N MET A 364 -28.13 15.64 9.31
CA MET A 364 -27.34 16.83 9.09
C MET A 364 -26.37 16.62 7.93
N PRO A 365 -26.10 17.66 7.13
CA PRO A 365 -25.10 17.54 6.08
C PRO A 365 -23.71 17.27 6.69
N HIS A 366 -22.99 16.34 6.10
CA HIS A 366 -21.64 15.96 6.48
C HIS A 366 -20.63 16.47 5.46
N LEU A 367 -19.52 16.99 5.96
CA LEU A 367 -18.40 17.49 5.15
C LEU A 367 -17.19 16.57 5.32
N TYR A 368 -16.75 15.96 4.24
CA TYR A 368 -15.61 15.05 4.21
C TYR A 368 -14.39 15.72 3.58
N LEU A 369 -13.30 15.77 4.33
CA LEU A 369 -11.99 16.14 3.81
C LEU A 369 -11.34 14.89 3.24
N LEU A 370 -10.89 14.95 1.98
CA LEU A 370 -10.29 13.80 1.30
C LEU A 370 -8.77 13.72 1.48
N GLU A 371 -8.16 14.81 1.91
CA GLU A 371 -6.76 14.92 2.32
C GLU A 371 -6.67 15.75 3.61
N PRO A 372 -5.57 15.66 4.39
CA PRO A 372 -5.37 16.52 5.55
C PRO A 372 -5.42 17.98 5.17
N TYR A 373 -6.15 18.79 5.97
CA TYR A 373 -6.31 20.21 5.68
C TYR A 373 -4.97 20.93 5.50
N ASN A 374 -4.85 21.64 4.39
CA ASN A 374 -3.69 22.47 4.09
C ASN A 374 -4.13 23.92 3.87
N PRO A 375 -3.74 24.87 4.75
CA PRO A 375 -4.14 26.27 4.65
C PRO A 375 -3.58 26.99 3.39
N ASN A 376 -2.56 26.42 2.74
CA ASN A 376 -1.95 26.99 1.54
C ASN A 376 -2.65 26.56 0.25
N LYS A 377 -3.60 25.62 0.31
CA LYS A 377 -4.40 25.16 -0.84
C LYS A 377 -5.77 25.80 -0.86
N LYS A 378 -6.26 26.11 -2.05
CA LYS A 378 -7.65 26.53 -2.26
C LYS A 378 -8.58 25.33 -2.09
N VAL A 379 -9.77 25.55 -1.53
CA VAL A 379 -10.76 24.49 -1.31
C VAL A 379 -11.74 24.42 -2.47
N ILE A 380 -11.93 23.22 -3.02
CA ILE A 380 -13.01 22.89 -3.94
C ILE A 380 -14.05 22.10 -3.15
N VAL A 381 -15.22 22.68 -2.92
CA VAL A 381 -16.35 22.02 -2.26
C VAL A 381 -17.26 21.42 -3.32
N LEU A 382 -17.45 20.10 -3.28
CA LEU A 382 -18.30 19.35 -4.19
C LEU A 382 -19.62 19.00 -3.49
N ILE A 383 -20.72 19.57 -3.96
CA ILE A 383 -22.08 19.38 -3.43
C ILE A 383 -22.88 18.62 -4.46
N HIS A 384 -23.42 17.44 -4.09
CA HIS A 384 -24.25 16.64 -4.98
C HIS A 384 -25.71 17.10 -4.93
N GLY A 385 -26.49 16.73 -5.97
CA GLY A 385 -27.92 17.02 -6.06
C GLY A 385 -28.80 16.09 -5.22
N LEU A 386 -30.09 16.40 -5.19
CA LEU A 386 -31.12 15.56 -4.57
C LEU A 386 -31.07 14.13 -5.20
N ALA A 387 -31.23 13.13 -4.36
CA ALA A 387 -31.17 11.72 -4.80
C ALA A 387 -29.80 11.27 -5.36
N SER A 388 -28.74 11.94 -5.00
CA SER A 388 -27.37 11.65 -5.40
C SER A 388 -26.49 11.42 -4.18
N SER A 389 -25.21 11.17 -4.40
CA SER A 389 -24.20 10.95 -3.34
C SER A 389 -22.86 11.55 -3.77
N PRO A 390 -21.87 11.64 -2.88
CA PRO A 390 -20.51 12.02 -3.23
C PRO A 390 -19.89 11.21 -4.37
N GLU A 391 -20.41 10.02 -4.63
CA GLU A 391 -19.98 9.15 -5.75
C GLU A 391 -20.22 9.76 -7.12
N ALA A 392 -21.13 10.75 -7.25
CA ALA A 392 -21.33 11.53 -8.48
C ALA A 392 -20.05 12.25 -8.94
N TRP A 393 -19.14 12.55 -8.00
CA TRP A 393 -17.92 13.30 -8.22
C TRP A 393 -16.67 12.44 -8.40
N ILE A 394 -16.82 11.11 -8.48
CA ILE A 394 -15.70 10.15 -8.54
C ILE A 394 -14.65 10.57 -9.56
N ARG A 395 -15.09 10.85 -10.80
CA ARG A 395 -14.16 11.18 -11.87
C ARG A 395 -13.46 12.51 -11.61
N LEU A 396 -14.23 13.56 -11.34
CA LEU A 396 -13.69 14.89 -11.13
C LEU A 396 -12.71 14.92 -9.95
N THR A 397 -13.08 14.30 -8.84
CA THR A 397 -12.23 14.20 -7.66
C THR A 397 -10.93 13.46 -7.97
N ASN A 398 -11.03 12.30 -8.63
CA ASN A 398 -9.86 11.51 -8.98
C ASN A 398 -8.92 12.26 -9.96
N ASP A 399 -9.49 13.00 -10.91
CA ASP A 399 -8.72 13.80 -11.85
C ASP A 399 -8.01 14.98 -11.15
N ILE A 400 -8.70 15.69 -10.23
CA ILE A 400 -8.09 16.78 -9.44
C ILE A 400 -6.95 16.24 -8.55
N MET A 401 -7.19 15.14 -7.83
CA MET A 401 -6.18 14.57 -6.94
C MET A 401 -5.02 13.93 -7.71
N GLY A 402 -5.26 13.49 -8.94
CA GLY A 402 -4.28 12.89 -9.82
C GLY A 402 -3.37 13.89 -10.52
N ASP A 403 -3.90 15.03 -10.94
CA ASP A 403 -3.14 16.05 -11.66
C ASP A 403 -2.17 16.80 -10.72
N PRO A 404 -0.86 16.89 -11.04
CA PRO A 404 0.13 17.49 -10.16
C PRO A 404 -0.14 18.97 -9.90
N VAL A 405 -0.56 19.74 -10.90
CA VAL A 405 -0.82 21.19 -10.76
C VAL A 405 -2.08 21.43 -9.92
N LEU A 406 -3.15 20.68 -10.19
CA LEU A 406 -4.39 20.80 -9.43
C LEU A 406 -4.18 20.33 -7.98
N ARG A 407 -3.52 19.21 -7.77
CA ARG A 407 -3.22 18.67 -6.45
C ARG A 407 -2.34 19.60 -5.60
N GLU A 408 -1.40 20.32 -6.20
CA GLU A 408 -0.54 21.24 -5.48
C GLU A 408 -1.31 22.48 -5.00
N ASN A 409 -2.28 22.97 -5.78
CA ASN A 409 -2.98 24.22 -5.55
C ASN A 409 -4.36 24.08 -4.90
N PHE A 410 -4.98 22.88 -4.99
CA PHE A 410 -6.34 22.66 -4.52
C PHE A 410 -6.44 21.44 -3.60
N GLN A 411 -7.41 21.50 -2.70
CA GLN A 411 -7.87 20.36 -1.89
C GLN A 411 -9.37 20.18 -2.08
N VAL A 412 -9.82 18.92 -2.09
CA VAL A 412 -11.22 18.58 -2.38
C VAL A 412 -11.96 18.22 -1.11
N TRP A 413 -13.09 18.84 -0.90
CA TRP A 413 -14.04 18.52 0.15
C TRP A 413 -15.36 18.10 -0.47
N GLN A 414 -15.97 17.04 0.07
CA GLN A 414 -17.25 16.53 -0.41
C GLN A 414 -18.33 16.66 0.66
N VAL A 415 -19.50 17.12 0.25
CA VAL A 415 -20.70 17.25 1.10
C VAL A 415 -21.60 16.06 0.82
N PHE A 416 -22.12 15.46 1.90
CA PHE A 416 -23.16 14.42 1.86
C PHE A 416 -24.36 14.82 2.70
#